data_6d6d6009aa1ddea6b220039e23227443
#
_entry.id   6d6d6009aa1ddea6b220039e23227443
#
_cell.length_a   1.000
_cell.length_b   1.000
_cell.length_c   1.000
_cell.angle_alpha   90.00
_cell.angle_beta   90.00
_cell.angle_gamma   90.00
#
_symmetry.space_group_name_H-M   'P 1'
#
loop_
_entity.id
_entity.type
_entity.pdbx_description
1 polymer ?
#
loop_
_entity_poly.entity_id
_entity_poly.type
_entity_poly.pdbx_seq_one_letter_code
_entity_poly.pdbx_strand_id
1 'polypeptide(L)'
;IQIYPVRAGEELARDLAIEPGDDVICIKKRILADTTPVIYSIDYLPRALFGNRDYTRIDLSGDIFDVLEREFLQQVASNVAHLKASCGDEAIRAAMRLAPGEAMLLLDEICFNRLCHPVMRSLSYYTNFFDFSILRKLL
;
A
#
# COMPACT_ATOMS: atom_id res chain seq x y z
N ILE A 1 10.49 -3.40 -7.45
CA ILE A 1 9.40 -2.43 -7.59
C ILE A 1 8.80 -2.51 -9.00
N GLN A 2 7.50 -2.48 -9.10
CA GLN A 2 6.73 -2.39 -10.34
C GLN A 2 5.77 -1.22 -10.24
N ILE A 3 5.66 -0.42 -11.30
CA ILE A 3 4.81 0.77 -11.32
C ILE A 3 4.05 0.78 -12.65
N TYR A 4 2.73 0.85 -12.57
CA TYR A 4 1.88 0.86 -13.77
C TYR A 4 0.51 1.50 -13.49
N PRO A 5 -0.15 2.07 -14.51
CA PRO A 5 -1.49 2.60 -14.35
C PRO A 5 -2.52 1.49 -14.32
N VAL A 6 -3.57 1.70 -13.53
CA VAL A 6 -4.78 0.87 -13.52
C VAL A 6 -6.00 1.77 -13.52
N ARG A 7 -7.14 1.25 -13.95
CA ARG A 7 -8.42 1.95 -13.84
C ARG A 7 -9.12 1.53 -12.55
N ALA A 8 -9.62 2.51 -11.81
CA ALA A 8 -10.32 2.25 -10.57
C ALA A 8 -11.65 1.54 -10.82
N GLY A 9 -11.84 0.37 -10.21
CA GLY A 9 -13.16 -0.23 -10.06
C GLY A 9 -13.98 0.52 -9.00
N GLU A 10 -15.22 0.12 -8.80
CA GLU A 10 -16.13 0.79 -7.87
C GLU A 10 -15.61 0.87 -6.44
N GLU A 11 -15.04 -0.22 -5.93
CA GLU A 11 -14.51 -0.26 -4.56
C GLU A 11 -13.33 0.68 -4.38
N LEU A 12 -12.31 0.59 -5.24
CA LEU A 12 -11.13 1.44 -5.18
C LEU A 12 -11.48 2.92 -5.39
N ALA A 13 -12.40 3.21 -6.31
CA ALA A 13 -12.87 4.56 -6.56
C ALA A 13 -13.56 5.16 -5.33
N ARG A 14 -14.41 4.39 -4.66
CA ARG A 14 -15.05 4.80 -3.41
C ARG A 14 -14.02 5.06 -2.32
N ASP A 15 -13.04 4.18 -2.15
CA ASP A 15 -12.03 4.29 -1.11
C ASP A 15 -11.11 5.49 -1.30
N LEU A 16 -10.85 5.87 -2.54
CA LEU A 16 -10.02 7.03 -2.91
C LEU A 16 -10.81 8.31 -3.18
N ALA A 17 -12.15 8.28 -3.06
CA ALA A 17 -13.04 9.39 -3.38
C ALA A 17 -12.84 9.96 -4.79
N ILE A 18 -12.70 9.06 -5.76
CA ILE A 18 -12.59 9.34 -7.20
C ILE A 18 -13.73 8.66 -7.95
N GLU A 19 -13.86 8.94 -9.26
CA GLU A 19 -14.87 8.30 -10.08
C GLU A 19 -14.43 6.90 -10.53
N PRO A 20 -15.38 5.94 -10.65
CA PRO A 20 -15.09 4.66 -11.29
C PRO A 20 -14.55 4.88 -12.71
N GLY A 21 -13.45 4.18 -13.03
CA GLY A 21 -12.77 4.34 -14.32
C GLY A 21 -11.67 5.39 -14.34
N ASP A 22 -11.53 6.21 -13.30
CA ASP A 22 -10.38 7.12 -13.15
C ASP A 22 -9.06 6.33 -13.08
N ASP A 23 -8.00 6.96 -13.59
CA ASP A 23 -6.68 6.38 -13.55
C ASP A 23 -6.06 6.46 -12.14
N VAL A 24 -5.46 5.36 -11.74
CA VAL A 24 -4.74 5.19 -10.48
C VAL A 24 -3.36 4.62 -10.80
N ILE A 25 -2.34 5.05 -10.12
CA ILE A 25 -1.00 4.48 -10.23
C ILE A 25 -0.85 3.39 -9.17
N CYS A 26 -0.61 2.18 -9.62
CA CYS A 26 -0.34 1.01 -8.79
C CYS A 26 1.17 0.87 -8.63
N ILE A 27 1.63 0.78 -7.39
CA ILE A 27 3.04 0.61 -7.03
C ILE A 27 3.15 -0.70 -6.23
N LYS A 28 3.86 -1.68 -6.77
CA LYS A 28 4.14 -2.94 -6.07
C LYS A 28 5.60 -2.97 -5.64
N LYS A 29 5.83 -3.28 -4.37
CA LYS A 29 7.17 -3.38 -3.79
C LYS A 29 7.33 -4.69 -3.04
N ARG A 30 8.50 -5.30 -3.16
CA ARG A 30 8.95 -6.39 -2.30
C ARG A 30 10.13 -5.88 -1.49
N ILE A 31 10.01 -5.92 -0.18
CA ILE A 31 11.03 -5.45 0.75
C ILE A 31 11.75 -6.66 1.32
N LEU A 32 13.06 -6.59 1.34
CA LEU A 32 13.94 -7.64 1.83
C LEU A 32 14.61 -7.20 3.12
N ALA A 33 14.70 -8.12 4.09
CA ALA A 33 15.67 -8.06 5.17
C ALA A 33 16.85 -8.94 4.75
N ASP A 34 17.98 -8.32 4.45
CA ASP A 34 19.10 -8.96 3.74
C ASP A 34 18.62 -9.58 2.42
N THR A 35 18.55 -10.90 2.33
CA THR A 35 18.08 -11.64 1.15
C THR A 35 16.67 -12.22 1.30
N THR A 36 16.07 -12.08 2.49
CA THR A 36 14.77 -12.68 2.81
C THR A 36 13.64 -11.70 2.55
N PRO A 37 12.65 -12.04 1.71
CA PRO A 37 11.46 -11.21 1.55
C PRO A 37 10.67 -11.13 2.86
N VAL A 38 10.34 -9.92 3.30
CA VAL A 38 9.66 -9.69 4.58
C VAL A 38 8.36 -8.92 4.45
N ILE A 39 8.24 -8.03 3.43
CA ILE A 39 7.01 -7.29 3.15
C ILE A 39 6.75 -7.31 1.64
N TYR A 40 5.48 -7.45 1.27
CA TYR A 40 4.99 -7.18 -0.07
C TYR A 40 3.90 -6.12 0.02
N SER A 41 4.10 -4.97 -0.64
CA SER A 41 3.12 -3.89 -0.63
C SER A 41 2.53 -3.65 -2.02
N ILE A 42 1.27 -3.25 -2.03
CA ILE A 42 0.54 -2.79 -3.21
C ILE A 42 -0.11 -1.47 -2.83
N ASP A 43 0.41 -0.38 -3.37
CA ASP A 43 -0.06 0.96 -3.08
C ASP A 43 -0.79 1.54 -4.29
N TYR A 44 -1.94 2.15 -4.09
CA TYR A 44 -2.76 2.77 -5.12
C TYR A 44 -2.86 4.27 -4.85
N LEU A 45 -2.28 5.06 -5.74
CA LEU A 45 -2.29 6.52 -5.69
C LEU A 45 -3.18 7.09 -6.79
N PRO A 46 -4.13 8.00 -6.48
CA PRO A 46 -4.90 8.67 -7.53
C PRO A 46 -3.98 9.34 -8.55
N ARG A 47 -4.22 9.16 -9.84
CA ARG A 47 -3.44 9.80 -10.91
C ARG A 47 -3.40 11.33 -10.76
N ALA A 48 -4.49 11.90 -10.20
CA ALA A 48 -4.60 13.34 -9.96
C ALA A 48 -3.51 13.91 -9.05
N LEU A 49 -2.94 13.10 -8.13
CA LEU A 49 -1.81 13.53 -7.28
C LEU A 49 -0.58 13.93 -8.10
N PHE A 50 -0.41 13.33 -9.26
CA PHE A 50 0.75 13.54 -10.13
C PHE A 50 0.61 14.82 -10.97
N GLY A 51 -0.59 15.39 -11.09
CA GLY A 51 -0.85 16.52 -11.96
C GLY A 51 -0.42 16.22 -13.40
N ASN A 52 0.39 17.11 -13.98
CA ASN A 52 0.95 16.93 -15.33
C ASN A 52 2.31 16.18 -15.32
N ARG A 53 2.76 15.72 -14.16
CA ARG A 53 4.06 15.03 -14.03
C ARG A 53 3.95 13.61 -14.60
N ASP A 54 5.01 13.18 -15.23
CA ASP A 54 5.18 11.81 -15.71
C ASP A 54 5.59 10.92 -14.53
N TYR A 55 4.71 10.00 -14.12
CA TYR A 55 4.95 9.10 -12.99
C TYR A 55 6.18 8.20 -13.20
N THR A 56 6.57 7.94 -14.45
CA THR A 56 7.76 7.12 -14.75
C THR A 56 9.08 7.81 -14.42
N ARG A 57 9.04 9.13 -14.20
CA ARG A 57 10.20 9.98 -13.88
C ARG A 57 10.26 10.40 -12.41
N ILE A 58 9.31 9.96 -11.61
CA ILE A 58 9.26 10.25 -10.17
C ILE A 58 9.88 9.07 -9.43
N ASP A 59 10.75 9.36 -8.48
CA ASP A 59 11.28 8.32 -7.59
C ASP A 59 10.22 7.91 -6.57
N LEU A 60 9.57 6.78 -6.84
CA LEU A 60 8.56 6.18 -5.98
C LEU A 60 9.13 5.06 -5.11
N SER A 61 10.46 4.92 -5.07
CA SER A 61 11.14 3.98 -4.16
C SER A 61 11.17 4.50 -2.72
N GLY A 62 11.50 3.63 -1.79
CA GLY A 62 11.56 3.98 -0.36
C GLY A 62 10.22 3.82 0.35
N ASP A 63 10.12 4.38 1.55
CA ASP A 63 8.89 4.39 2.33
C ASP A 63 7.82 5.22 1.64
N ILE A 64 6.61 4.67 1.53
CA ILE A 64 5.55 5.32 0.75
C ILE A 64 5.04 6.61 1.40
N PHE A 65 5.09 6.71 2.73
CA PHE A 65 4.70 7.94 3.43
C PHE A 65 5.70 9.07 3.18
N ASP A 66 7.00 8.75 3.16
CA ASP A 66 8.05 9.70 2.79
C ASP A 66 7.90 10.14 1.32
N VAL A 67 7.56 9.22 0.42
CA VAL A 67 7.28 9.52 -0.98
C VAL A 67 6.11 10.47 -1.12
N LEU A 68 5.00 10.22 -0.41
CA LEU A 68 3.82 11.09 -0.43
C LEU A 68 4.14 12.51 0.02
N GLU A 69 4.93 12.65 1.08
CA GLU A 69 5.32 13.97 1.60
C GLU A 69 6.30 14.67 0.67
N ARG A 70 7.36 13.98 0.25
CA ARG A 70 8.44 14.54 -0.58
C ARG A 70 7.96 14.91 -1.99
N GLU A 71 7.22 14.02 -2.63
CA GLU A 71 6.88 14.18 -4.05
C GLU A 71 5.54 14.88 -4.29
N PHE A 72 4.60 14.76 -3.36
CA PHE A 72 3.23 15.22 -3.54
C PHE A 72 2.76 16.20 -2.47
N LEU A 73 3.60 16.55 -1.50
CA LEU A 73 3.26 17.41 -0.37
C LEU A 73 2.03 16.90 0.40
N GLN A 74 1.84 15.59 0.41
CA GLN A 74 0.75 14.92 1.12
C GLN A 74 1.28 14.29 2.40
N GLN A 75 1.00 14.90 3.53
CA GLN A 75 1.27 14.31 4.82
C GLN A 75 0.08 13.43 5.23
N VAL A 76 0.34 12.14 5.42
CA VAL A 76 -0.68 11.22 5.97
C VAL A 76 -0.84 11.53 7.45
N ALA A 77 -2.06 11.91 7.84
CA ALA A 77 -2.39 12.29 9.22
C ALA A 77 -3.13 11.16 9.96
N SER A 78 -3.83 10.31 9.23
CA SER A 78 -4.55 9.16 9.78
C SER A 78 -4.74 8.08 8.75
N ASN A 79 -5.02 6.87 9.21
CA ASN A 79 -5.47 5.79 8.35
C ASN A 79 -6.55 4.96 9.03
N VAL A 80 -7.34 4.28 8.22
CA VAL A 80 -8.20 3.19 8.66
C VAL A 80 -7.57 1.91 8.17
N ALA A 81 -7.17 1.05 9.09
CA ALA A 81 -6.48 -0.20 8.81
C ALA A 81 -7.34 -1.40 9.24
N HIS A 82 -7.57 -2.31 8.32
CA HIS A 82 -8.14 -3.62 8.60
C HIS A 82 -7.02 -4.66 8.65
N LEU A 83 -6.92 -5.35 9.78
CA LEU A 83 -5.93 -6.42 9.98
C LEU A 83 -6.58 -7.75 9.63
N LYS A 84 -5.95 -8.49 8.72
CA LYS A 84 -6.45 -9.77 8.22
C LYS A 84 -5.33 -10.80 8.19
N ALA A 85 -5.65 -12.05 8.46
CA ALA A 85 -4.78 -13.16 8.08
C ALA A 85 -4.93 -13.42 6.58
N SER A 86 -3.84 -13.63 5.87
CA SER A 86 -3.86 -13.91 4.43
C SER A 86 -2.78 -14.89 4.04
N CYS A 87 -3.14 -15.82 3.16
CA CYS A 87 -2.15 -16.67 2.51
C CYS A 87 -1.55 -16.01 1.25
N GLY A 88 -2.07 -14.87 0.82
CA GLY A 88 -1.72 -14.28 -0.46
C GLY A 88 -2.21 -15.09 -1.67
N ASP A 89 -2.16 -14.50 -2.84
CA ASP A 89 -2.34 -15.22 -4.09
C ASP A 89 -1.04 -15.94 -4.51
N GLU A 90 -1.10 -16.69 -5.59
CA GLU A 90 0.05 -17.45 -6.09
C GLU A 90 1.25 -16.54 -6.41
N ALA A 91 1.02 -15.38 -7.01
CA ALA A 91 2.07 -14.43 -7.37
C ALA A 91 2.75 -13.83 -6.13
N ILE A 92 1.98 -13.45 -5.13
CA ILE A 92 2.49 -12.92 -3.86
C ILE A 92 3.26 -14.01 -3.12
N ARG A 93 2.72 -15.22 -3.04
CA ARG A 93 3.40 -16.36 -2.40
C ARG A 93 4.74 -16.67 -3.04
N ALA A 94 4.80 -16.69 -4.38
CA ALA A 94 6.04 -16.90 -5.12
C ALA A 94 7.04 -15.75 -4.87
N ALA A 95 6.59 -14.50 -4.94
CA ALA A 95 7.43 -13.33 -4.69
C ALA A 95 8.02 -13.31 -3.27
N MET A 96 7.23 -13.77 -2.29
CA MET A 96 7.62 -13.81 -0.88
C MET A 96 8.31 -15.10 -0.48
N ARG A 97 8.45 -16.06 -1.40
CA ARG A 97 9.09 -17.38 -1.16
C ARG A 97 8.48 -18.11 0.04
N LEU A 98 7.15 -18.06 0.16
CA LEU A 98 6.43 -18.68 1.26
C LEU A 98 6.42 -20.19 1.16
N ALA A 99 6.59 -20.85 2.32
CA ALA A 99 6.38 -22.29 2.43
C ALA A 99 4.88 -22.64 2.30
N PRO A 100 4.53 -23.89 1.88
CA PRO A 100 3.15 -24.33 1.88
C PRO A 100 2.47 -24.12 3.24
N GLY A 101 1.27 -23.53 3.26
CA GLY A 101 0.52 -23.27 4.48
C GLY A 101 0.97 -22.06 5.29
N GLU A 102 2.06 -21.41 4.91
CA GLU A 102 2.52 -20.19 5.58
C GLU A 102 1.57 -19.02 5.30
N ALA A 103 1.15 -18.35 6.36
CA ALA A 103 0.27 -17.17 6.30
C ALA A 103 1.04 -15.89 6.61
N MET A 104 0.45 -14.78 6.20
CA MET A 104 0.95 -13.42 6.46
C MET A 104 -0.11 -12.60 7.17
N LEU A 105 0.32 -11.53 7.84
CA LEU A 105 -0.58 -10.48 8.29
C LEU A 105 -0.77 -9.49 7.14
N LEU A 106 -2.02 -9.27 6.75
CA LEU A 106 -2.40 -8.24 5.78
C LEU A 106 -2.93 -7.00 6.52
N LEU A 107 -2.32 -5.85 6.25
CA LEU A 107 -2.90 -4.56 6.56
C LEU A 107 -3.53 -4.00 5.29
N ASP A 108 -4.85 -3.85 5.31
CA ASP A 108 -5.65 -3.24 4.25
C ASP A 108 -6.06 -1.84 4.71
N GLU A 109 -5.45 -0.81 4.14
CA GLU A 109 -5.46 0.53 4.67
C GLU A 109 -5.97 1.57 3.68
N ILE A 110 -6.74 2.54 4.18
CA ILE A 110 -7.02 3.80 3.49
C ILE A 110 -6.35 4.91 4.29
N CYS A 111 -5.48 5.68 3.64
CA CYS A 111 -4.70 6.74 4.25
C CYS A 111 -5.27 8.10 3.89
N PHE A 112 -5.39 8.98 4.90
CA PHE A 112 -6.00 10.30 4.79
C PHE A 112 -4.99 11.39 5.14
N ASN A 113 -5.05 12.50 4.42
CA ASN A 113 -4.29 13.70 4.76
C ASN A 113 -4.95 14.48 5.91
N ARG A 114 -4.37 15.65 6.27
CA ARG A 114 -4.87 16.50 7.35
C ARG A 114 -6.26 17.07 7.11
N LEU A 115 -6.72 17.12 5.85
CA LEU A 115 -8.06 17.56 5.47
C LEU A 115 -9.07 16.40 5.40
N CYS A 116 -8.68 15.21 5.90
CA CYS A 116 -9.47 13.98 5.82
C CYS A 116 -9.80 13.56 4.39
N HIS A 117 -8.99 13.94 3.41
CA HIS A 117 -9.10 13.43 2.05
C HIS A 117 -8.28 12.15 1.90
N PRO A 118 -8.81 11.10 1.27
CA PRO A 118 -8.06 9.90 1.01
C PRO A 118 -6.98 10.18 -0.05
N VAL A 119 -5.75 9.78 0.25
CA VAL A 119 -4.58 10.00 -0.64
C VAL A 119 -3.99 8.70 -1.15
N MET A 120 -4.28 7.60 -0.48
CA MET A 120 -3.73 6.29 -0.85
C MET A 120 -4.59 5.17 -0.29
N ARG A 121 -4.75 4.10 -1.06
CA ARG A 121 -5.11 2.78 -0.53
C ARG A 121 -3.89 1.87 -0.59
N SER A 122 -3.63 1.11 0.47
CA SER A 122 -2.47 0.24 0.59
C SER A 122 -2.87 -1.15 1.06
N LEU A 123 -2.26 -2.17 0.46
CA LEU A 123 -2.29 -3.55 0.90
C LEU A 123 -0.86 -3.94 1.25
N SER A 124 -0.58 -4.21 2.52
CA SER A 124 0.76 -4.58 2.98
C SER A 124 0.72 -5.95 3.63
N TYR A 125 1.43 -6.89 3.02
CA TYR A 125 1.56 -8.27 3.49
C TYR A 125 2.87 -8.42 4.25
N TYR A 126 2.77 -8.77 5.53
CA TYR A 126 3.91 -8.95 6.44
C TYR A 126 4.09 -10.42 6.75
N THR A 127 5.32 -10.91 6.59
CA THR A 127 5.68 -12.26 7.04
C THR A 127 5.85 -12.32 8.55
N ASN A 128 6.07 -13.51 9.10
CA ASN A 128 6.34 -13.72 10.53
C ASN A 128 7.72 -13.19 10.99
N PHE A 129 8.47 -12.54 10.09
CA PHE A 129 9.67 -11.77 10.47
C PHE A 129 9.34 -10.65 11.46
N PHE A 130 8.13 -10.09 11.37
CA PHE A 130 7.66 -9.02 12.24
C PHE A 130 6.84 -9.56 13.38
N ASP A 131 7.03 -8.97 14.57
CA ASP A 131 6.20 -9.17 15.74
C ASP A 131 5.31 -7.94 15.94
N PHE A 132 3.99 -8.13 15.74
CA PHE A 132 3.01 -7.07 15.93
C PHE A 132 2.37 -7.22 17.29
N SER A 133 2.39 -6.16 18.10
CA SER A 133 1.73 -6.12 19.39
C SER A 133 0.72 -4.99 19.49
N ILE A 134 -0.36 -5.26 20.22
CA ILE A 134 -1.41 -4.28 20.48
C ILE A 134 -1.45 -4.05 21.99
N LEU A 135 -1.27 -2.80 22.40
CA LEU A 135 -1.49 -2.41 23.80
C LEU A 135 -2.99 -2.12 23.99
N ARG A 136 -3.61 -2.86 24.87
CA ARG A 136 -5.00 -2.64 25.27
C ARG A 136 -5.03 -2.10 26.69
N LYS A 137 -5.51 -0.85 26.84
CA LYS A 137 -5.77 -0.27 28.15
C LYS A 137 -7.21 -0.58 28.55
N LEU A 138 -7.39 -1.42 29.57
CA LEU A 138 -8.73 -1.89 29.98
C LEU A 138 -9.39 -0.99 31.04
N LEU A 139 -8.61 -0.14 31.71
CA LEU A 139 -9.08 0.89 32.67
C LEU A 139 -8.12 2.06 32.70
#